data_4e913f35cc763c7e989d961298f7d07f
#
_entry.id   4e913f35cc763c7e989d961298f7d07f
#
_cell.length_a   1.000
_cell.length_b   1.000
_cell.length_c   1.000
_cell.angle_alpha   90.00
_cell.angle_beta   90.00
_cell.angle_gamma   90.00
#
_symmetry.space_group_name_H-M   'P 1'
#
loop_
_entity.id
_entity.type
_entity.pdbx_description
1 polymer ?
#
loop_
_entity_poly.entity_id
_entity_poly.type
_entity_poly.pdbx_seq_one_letter_code
_entity_poly.pdbx_strand_id
1 'polypeptide(L)'
;SGLEHIDGKKIVDIQFTSATELEFWVKTPLEEADIAEMTASQVMQEQYWQRTRGAVRTALEQSILLVEKYGLKAEMGHKEVGGLKAHMDEAGHMSHVCEQIEMDWQFAEALQTADNELLVRTLVKETFRKNGLEVIFKAKPMIGLAGNGEHTHIGMAAVMRDGSVVNLFSPKDMTKDFMSAVGYGALMGLLKNYEVINPLVSATN
;
A
#
# COMPACT_ATOMS: atom_id res chain seq x y z
N SER A 1 -11.61 -30.13 -12.81
CA SER A 1 -10.43 -29.56 -12.13
C SER A 1 -9.24 -30.47 -12.35
N GLY A 2 -8.25 -30.05 -13.13
CA GLY A 2 -7.13 -30.90 -13.53
C GLY A 2 -5.79 -30.55 -12.86
N LEU A 3 -5.79 -29.78 -11.76
CA LEU A 3 -4.56 -29.35 -11.10
C LEU A 3 -4.35 -30.16 -9.82
N GLU A 4 -3.99 -31.44 -9.98
CA GLU A 4 -3.61 -32.31 -8.83
C GLU A 4 -2.09 -32.34 -8.63
N HIS A 5 -1.32 -32.12 -9.72
CA HIS A 5 0.13 -32.19 -9.71
C HIS A 5 0.77 -31.07 -10.54
N ILE A 6 1.91 -30.60 -10.11
CA ILE A 6 2.81 -29.70 -10.85
C ILE A 6 4.17 -30.37 -10.92
N ASP A 7 4.70 -30.55 -12.16
CA ASP A 7 5.98 -31.19 -12.43
C ASP A 7 6.14 -32.55 -11.70
N GLY A 8 5.07 -33.36 -11.70
CA GLY A 8 5.03 -34.68 -11.06
C GLY A 8 4.87 -34.69 -9.54
N LYS A 9 4.86 -33.52 -8.88
CA LYS A 9 4.67 -33.41 -7.44
C LYS A 9 3.20 -33.14 -7.11
N LYS A 10 2.70 -33.77 -6.06
CA LYS A 10 1.32 -33.64 -5.61
C LYS A 10 1.10 -32.29 -4.87
N ILE A 11 0.05 -31.58 -5.28
CA ILE A 11 -0.45 -30.39 -4.56
C ILE A 11 -1.20 -30.86 -3.31
N VAL A 12 -0.93 -30.27 -2.17
CA VAL A 12 -1.60 -30.57 -0.91
C VAL A 12 -2.48 -29.45 -0.42
N ASP A 13 -2.22 -28.21 -0.87
CA ASP A 13 -3.04 -27.04 -0.52
C ASP A 13 -2.93 -25.97 -1.61
N ILE A 14 -3.95 -25.11 -1.69
CA ILE A 14 -3.96 -23.89 -2.53
C ILE A 14 -4.19 -22.71 -1.62
N GLN A 15 -3.25 -21.80 -1.58
CA GLN A 15 -3.31 -20.60 -0.79
C GLN A 15 -3.60 -19.37 -1.68
N PHE A 16 -4.56 -18.58 -1.27
CA PHE A 16 -4.76 -17.24 -1.81
C PHE A 16 -3.93 -16.26 -0.99
N THR A 17 -3.06 -15.51 -1.65
CA THR A 17 -2.15 -14.55 -1.01
C THR A 17 -2.49 -13.14 -1.42
N SER A 18 -2.23 -12.19 -0.53
CA SER A 18 -2.43 -10.77 -0.81
C SER A 18 -1.36 -9.92 -0.15
N ALA A 19 -1.08 -8.77 -0.75
CA ALA A 19 -0.28 -7.69 -0.18
C ALA A 19 -1.00 -6.36 -0.37
N THR A 20 -0.77 -5.42 0.51
CA THR A 20 -1.37 -4.08 0.47
C THR A 20 -0.29 -3.02 0.35
N GLU A 21 -0.50 -2.06 -0.52
CA GLU A 21 0.17 -0.76 -0.57
C GLU A 21 -0.80 0.27 0.01
N LEU A 22 -0.44 0.88 1.13
CA LEU A 22 -1.32 1.75 1.90
C LEU A 22 -0.90 3.20 1.79
N GLU A 23 -1.68 4.00 1.08
CA GLU A 23 -1.50 5.43 1.00
C GLU A 23 -2.27 6.18 2.09
N PHE A 24 -1.69 7.27 2.58
CA PHE A 24 -2.33 8.16 3.54
C PHE A 24 -1.77 9.57 3.47
N TRP A 25 -2.64 10.56 3.74
CA TRP A 25 -2.20 11.93 3.93
C TRP A 25 -1.76 12.17 5.37
N VAL A 26 -0.65 12.87 5.52
CA VAL A 26 -0.11 13.33 6.79
C VAL A 26 -0.28 14.83 6.88
N LYS A 27 -0.89 15.28 7.97
CA LYS A 27 -1.10 16.68 8.30
C LYS A 27 -0.09 17.11 9.35
N THR A 28 0.80 18.02 8.98
CA THR A 28 1.84 18.55 9.86
C THR A 28 1.46 19.97 10.28
N PRO A 29 1.27 20.27 11.59
CA PRO A 29 1.12 21.62 12.06
C PRO A 29 2.30 22.50 11.65
N LEU A 30 2.04 23.80 11.42
CA LEU A 30 3.06 24.73 10.92
C LEU A 30 4.30 24.81 11.81
N GLU A 31 4.13 24.77 13.10
CA GLU A 31 5.19 24.78 14.14
C GLU A 31 6.12 23.57 14.08
N GLU A 32 5.63 22.45 13.57
CA GLU A 32 6.37 21.20 13.38
C GLU A 32 6.86 20.99 11.94
N ALA A 33 6.46 21.87 11.01
CA ALA A 33 6.79 21.78 9.61
C ALA A 33 8.14 22.46 9.32
N ASP A 34 9.07 21.72 8.73
CA ASP A 34 10.35 22.27 8.26
C ASP A 34 10.16 22.96 6.89
N ILE A 35 9.58 24.17 6.93
CA ILE A 35 9.21 24.93 5.75
C ILE A 35 10.42 25.30 4.90
N ALA A 36 11.58 25.55 5.52
CA ALA A 36 12.80 25.94 4.83
C ALA A 36 13.35 24.81 3.93
N GLU A 37 13.03 23.59 4.27
CA GLU A 37 13.46 22.39 3.55
C GLU A 37 12.40 21.83 2.60
N MET A 38 11.20 22.45 2.56
CA MET A 38 10.14 22.06 1.63
C MET A 38 10.45 22.59 0.24
N THR A 39 10.47 21.69 -0.74
CA THR A 39 10.61 22.08 -2.13
C THR A 39 9.32 22.70 -2.64
N ALA A 40 9.47 23.81 -3.35
CA ALA A 40 8.35 24.47 -4.02
C ALA A 40 7.83 23.71 -5.25
N SER A 41 8.51 22.61 -5.65
CA SER A 41 8.11 21.83 -6.81
C SER A 41 6.75 21.17 -6.59
N GLN A 42 5.87 21.39 -7.56
CA GLN A 42 4.55 20.76 -7.65
C GLN A 42 4.54 19.61 -8.69
N VAL A 43 5.68 19.30 -9.27
CA VAL A 43 5.82 18.22 -10.27
C VAL A 43 5.76 16.87 -9.55
N MET A 44 4.79 16.05 -9.91
CA MET A 44 4.49 14.80 -9.22
C MET A 44 5.70 13.86 -9.14
N GLN A 45 6.47 13.70 -10.22
CA GLN A 45 7.67 12.85 -10.24
C GLN A 45 8.76 13.33 -9.28
N GLU A 46 8.96 14.62 -9.14
CA GLU A 46 9.95 15.16 -8.21
C GLU A 46 9.53 14.93 -6.75
N GLN A 47 8.23 14.98 -6.45
CA GLN A 47 7.71 14.70 -5.11
C GLN A 47 7.90 13.23 -4.71
N TYR A 48 7.66 12.29 -5.60
CA TYR A 48 7.81 10.85 -5.36
C TYR A 48 9.24 10.46 -4.93
N TRP A 49 10.25 11.04 -5.55
CA TRP A 49 11.65 10.74 -5.25
C TRP A 49 12.23 11.54 -4.09
N GLN A 50 11.48 12.48 -3.53
CA GLN A 50 11.98 13.28 -2.42
C GLN A 50 11.88 12.53 -1.10
N ARG A 51 12.92 12.67 -0.29
CA ARG A 51 12.89 12.13 1.07
C ARG A 51 11.91 12.92 1.93
N THR A 52 11.13 12.20 2.72
CA THR A 52 10.42 12.78 3.86
C THR A 52 11.41 13.41 4.83
N ARG A 53 11.02 14.45 5.55
CA ARG A 53 11.88 15.21 6.47
C ARG A 53 11.17 15.46 7.80
N GLY A 54 11.92 15.92 8.80
CA GLY A 54 11.41 16.33 10.09
C GLY A 54 10.59 15.25 10.81
N ALA A 55 9.52 15.65 11.45
CA ALA A 55 8.64 14.77 12.22
C ALA A 55 7.99 13.67 11.36
N VAL A 56 7.66 13.96 10.09
CA VAL A 56 7.08 12.98 9.16
C VAL A 56 8.06 11.83 8.91
N ARG A 57 9.35 12.15 8.66
CA ARG A 57 10.37 11.14 8.49
C ARG A 57 10.54 10.29 9.75
N THR A 58 10.63 10.94 10.91
CA THR A 58 10.78 10.24 12.19
C THR A 58 9.61 9.29 12.44
N ALA A 59 8.38 9.75 12.22
CA ALA A 59 7.19 8.94 12.39
C ALA A 59 7.13 7.76 11.40
N LEU A 60 7.54 7.98 10.14
CA LEU A 60 7.59 6.93 9.12
C LEU A 60 8.61 5.85 9.48
N GLU A 61 9.84 6.24 9.84
CA GLU A 61 10.89 5.31 10.25
C GLU A 61 10.48 4.51 11.49
N GLN A 62 9.86 5.16 12.49
CA GLN A 62 9.33 4.49 13.67
C GLN A 62 8.20 3.52 13.33
N SER A 63 7.33 3.87 12.37
CA SER A 63 6.25 2.99 11.90
C SER A 63 6.80 1.75 11.22
N ILE A 64 7.80 1.91 10.33
CA ILE A 64 8.49 0.79 9.67
C ILE A 64 9.10 -0.16 10.71
N LEU A 65 9.86 0.37 11.65
CA LEU A 65 10.46 -0.44 12.73
C LEU A 65 9.43 -1.17 13.57
N LEU A 66 8.28 -0.54 13.79
CA LEU A 66 7.19 -1.15 14.56
C LEU A 66 6.51 -2.27 13.78
N VAL A 67 6.24 -2.07 12.50
CA VAL A 67 5.71 -3.07 11.57
C VAL A 67 6.64 -4.29 11.49
N GLU A 68 7.96 -4.05 11.37
CA GLU A 68 8.99 -5.10 11.46
C GLU A 68 8.94 -5.86 12.79
N LYS A 69 8.80 -5.15 13.90
CA LYS A 69 8.72 -5.76 15.24
C LYS A 69 7.51 -6.68 15.40
N TYR A 70 6.42 -6.38 14.70
CA TYR A 70 5.23 -7.25 14.66
C TYR A 70 5.36 -8.39 13.63
N GLY A 71 6.48 -8.47 12.90
CA GLY A 71 6.79 -9.57 11.98
C GLY A 71 6.16 -9.45 10.60
N LEU A 72 5.67 -8.25 10.23
CA LEU A 72 5.02 -8.02 8.94
C LEU A 72 6.00 -7.84 7.78
N LYS A 73 7.30 -7.65 8.04
CA LYS A 73 8.35 -7.44 7.04
C LYS A 73 8.02 -6.28 6.11
N ALA A 74 8.18 -5.06 6.61
CA ALA A 74 8.01 -3.85 5.83
C ALA A 74 8.95 -3.88 4.59
N GLU A 75 8.45 -3.52 3.43
CA GLU A 75 9.24 -3.46 2.20
C GLU A 75 9.67 -2.04 1.92
N MET A 76 8.74 -1.08 1.99
CA MET A 76 9.01 0.32 1.71
C MET A 76 8.13 1.25 2.53
N GLY A 77 8.62 2.48 2.72
CA GLY A 77 7.83 3.62 3.15
C GLY A 77 8.43 4.86 2.52
N HIS A 78 7.63 5.58 1.76
CA HIS A 78 8.09 6.71 0.97
C HIS A 78 7.01 7.77 0.78
N LYS A 79 7.43 8.89 0.21
CA LYS A 79 6.52 9.96 -0.22
C LYS A 79 5.81 9.55 -1.49
N GLU A 80 4.48 9.64 -1.51
CA GLU A 80 3.66 9.32 -2.65
C GLU A 80 3.46 10.53 -3.59
N VAL A 81 2.86 10.30 -4.73
CA VAL A 81 2.75 11.23 -5.86
C VAL A 81 1.80 12.39 -5.62
N GLY A 82 1.01 12.36 -4.55
CA GLY A 82 0.02 13.39 -4.21
C GLY A 82 0.59 14.79 -3.97
N GLY A 83 1.87 14.88 -3.75
CA GLY A 83 2.61 16.11 -3.58
C GLY A 83 2.49 16.72 -2.18
N LEU A 84 2.99 17.94 -2.08
CA LEU A 84 2.94 18.76 -0.88
C LEU A 84 1.86 19.82 -1.05
N LYS A 85 0.99 19.99 -0.06
CA LYS A 85 -0.04 21.02 -0.05
C LYS A 85 -0.01 21.79 1.26
N ALA A 86 0.05 23.12 1.14
CA ALA A 86 -0.14 24.01 2.27
C ALA A 86 -1.62 24.40 2.40
N HIS A 87 -2.14 24.36 3.61
CA HIS A 87 -3.48 24.85 3.94
C HIS A 87 -3.39 26.19 4.64
N MET A 88 -4.23 27.11 4.19
CA MET A 88 -4.37 28.44 4.79
C MET A 88 -5.66 28.50 5.60
N ASP A 89 -5.63 29.24 6.71
CA ASP A 89 -6.83 29.58 7.49
C ASP A 89 -7.67 30.67 6.80
N GLU A 90 -8.81 31.00 7.38
CA GLU A 90 -9.71 32.04 6.85
C GLU A 90 -9.08 33.44 6.79
N ALA A 91 -8.05 33.69 7.59
CA ALA A 91 -7.29 34.94 7.61
C ALA A 91 -6.13 34.97 6.59
N GLY A 92 -5.92 33.86 5.84
CA GLY A 92 -4.86 33.73 4.85
C GLY A 92 -3.49 33.32 5.42
N HIS A 93 -3.44 32.87 6.69
CA HIS A 93 -2.21 32.33 7.27
C HIS A 93 -2.12 30.84 7.02
N MET A 94 -0.90 30.34 6.77
CA MET A 94 -0.65 28.91 6.66
C MET A 94 -0.89 28.25 8.02
N SER A 95 -1.77 27.25 8.06
CA SER A 95 -2.14 26.54 9.29
C SER A 95 -1.46 25.18 9.41
N HIS A 96 -1.26 24.49 8.32
CA HIS A 96 -0.60 23.20 8.26
C HIS A 96 -0.16 22.85 6.85
N VAL A 97 0.68 21.84 6.77
CA VAL A 97 1.15 21.26 5.51
C VAL A 97 0.68 19.80 5.42
N CYS A 98 0.30 19.37 4.23
CA CYS A 98 -0.08 17.98 3.98
C CYS A 98 0.87 17.33 3.00
N GLU A 99 1.29 16.11 3.32
CA GLU A 99 2.10 15.24 2.48
C GLU A 99 1.44 13.89 2.34
N GLN A 100 1.53 13.26 1.17
CA GLN A 100 1.04 11.90 0.97
C GLN A 100 2.19 10.91 1.12
N ILE A 101 1.97 9.88 1.90
CA ILE A 101 2.92 8.81 2.22
C ILE A 101 2.30 7.49 1.82
N GLU A 102 3.14 6.56 1.37
CA GLU A 102 2.79 5.17 1.14
C GLU A 102 3.67 4.26 1.99
N MET A 103 3.08 3.18 2.49
CA MET A 103 3.78 2.11 3.20
C MET A 103 3.35 0.75 2.69
N ASP A 104 4.34 -0.10 2.43
CA ASP A 104 4.17 -1.45 1.91
C ASP A 104 4.81 -2.47 2.83
N TRP A 105 4.25 -3.67 2.84
CA TRP A 105 4.80 -4.83 3.54
C TRP A 105 4.53 -6.11 2.77
N GLN A 106 5.33 -7.15 3.07
CA GLN A 106 5.24 -8.41 2.35
C GLN A 106 3.85 -9.04 2.42
N PHE A 107 3.54 -9.77 1.36
CA PHE A 107 2.31 -10.53 1.26
C PHE A 107 2.17 -11.59 2.37
N ALA A 108 0.95 -11.92 2.69
CA ALA A 108 0.58 -13.03 3.55
C ALA A 108 -0.58 -13.82 2.92
N GLU A 109 -1.02 -14.86 3.60
CA GLU A 109 -2.31 -15.48 3.30
C GLU A 109 -3.41 -14.42 3.44
N ALA A 110 -4.43 -14.44 2.58
CA ALA A 110 -5.34 -13.31 2.39
C ALA A 110 -6.08 -12.86 3.68
N LEU A 111 -6.47 -13.78 4.54
CA LEU A 111 -7.10 -13.44 5.82
C LEU A 111 -6.10 -12.74 6.74
N GLN A 112 -4.87 -13.24 6.81
CA GLN A 112 -3.80 -12.61 7.58
C GLN A 112 -3.46 -11.23 7.04
N THR A 113 -3.50 -11.04 5.71
CA THR A 113 -3.28 -9.70 5.10
C THR A 113 -4.33 -8.69 5.55
N ALA A 114 -5.59 -9.08 5.62
CA ALA A 114 -6.65 -8.20 6.10
C ALA A 114 -6.43 -7.79 7.58
N ASP A 115 -6.03 -8.74 8.43
CA ASP A 115 -5.68 -8.44 9.83
C ASP A 115 -4.45 -7.55 9.93
N ASN A 116 -3.42 -7.81 9.11
CA ASN A 116 -2.19 -7.02 9.05
C ASN A 116 -2.49 -5.57 8.68
N GLU A 117 -3.37 -5.33 7.70
CA GLU A 117 -3.73 -3.98 7.29
C GLU A 117 -4.40 -3.19 8.42
N LEU A 118 -5.37 -3.76 9.11
CA LEU A 118 -6.01 -3.13 10.27
C LEU A 118 -4.98 -2.80 11.36
N LEU A 119 -4.03 -3.69 11.59
CA LEU A 119 -2.94 -3.48 12.52
C LEU A 119 -2.04 -2.33 12.08
N VAL A 120 -1.57 -2.33 10.83
CA VAL A 120 -0.69 -1.27 10.28
C VAL A 120 -1.36 0.09 10.36
N ARG A 121 -2.64 0.22 9.95
CA ARG A 121 -3.39 1.49 10.10
C ARG A 121 -3.39 2.00 11.55
N THR A 122 -3.56 1.10 12.50
CA THR A 122 -3.54 1.46 13.93
C THR A 122 -2.14 1.89 14.37
N LEU A 123 -1.10 1.14 14.01
CA LEU A 123 0.30 1.44 14.35
C LEU A 123 0.75 2.77 13.76
N VAL A 124 0.47 3.01 12.49
CA VAL A 124 0.78 4.26 11.79
C VAL A 124 0.09 5.43 12.47
N LYS A 125 -1.23 5.35 12.67
CA LYS A 125 -2.01 6.43 13.30
C LYS A 125 -1.46 6.81 14.67
N GLU A 126 -1.17 5.82 15.52
CA GLU A 126 -0.65 6.06 16.86
C GLU A 126 0.80 6.59 16.85
N THR A 127 1.63 6.11 15.93
CA THR A 127 3.03 6.54 15.82
C THR A 127 3.10 7.98 15.31
N PHE A 128 2.36 8.32 14.27
CA PHE A 128 2.31 9.69 13.77
C PHE A 128 1.72 10.65 14.80
N ARG A 129 0.64 10.26 15.49
CA ARG A 129 0.07 11.07 16.58
C ARG A 129 1.07 11.36 17.69
N LYS A 130 1.91 10.40 18.08
CA LYS A 130 2.97 10.59 19.08
C LYS A 130 4.05 11.57 18.63
N ASN A 131 4.21 11.78 17.33
CA ASN A 131 5.10 12.75 16.72
C ASN A 131 4.41 14.08 16.37
N GLY A 132 3.24 14.38 16.94
CA GLY A 132 2.51 15.63 16.72
C GLY A 132 1.79 15.73 15.37
N LEU A 133 1.62 14.61 14.65
CA LEU A 133 1.08 14.55 13.30
C LEU A 133 -0.30 13.91 13.27
N GLU A 134 -1.13 14.29 12.31
CA GLU A 134 -2.43 13.69 12.03
C GLU A 134 -2.37 12.89 10.73
N VAL A 135 -2.90 11.66 10.74
CA VAL A 135 -2.99 10.78 9.57
C VAL A 135 -4.43 10.65 9.10
N ILE A 136 -4.64 10.71 7.79
CA ILE A 136 -5.95 10.63 7.14
C ILE A 136 -5.94 9.51 6.12
N PHE A 137 -6.69 8.43 6.40
CA PHE A 137 -6.83 7.26 5.53
C PHE A 137 -8.07 7.30 4.61
N LYS A 138 -8.89 8.35 4.69
CA LYS A 138 -10.06 8.46 3.81
C LYS A 138 -9.63 8.45 2.35
N ALA A 139 -10.32 7.69 1.51
CA ALA A 139 -10.01 7.59 0.08
C ALA A 139 -10.05 8.93 -0.64
N LYS A 140 -10.97 9.83 -0.28
CA LYS A 140 -11.07 11.22 -0.80
C LYS A 140 -11.06 12.21 0.35
N PRO A 141 -9.89 12.50 0.95
CA PRO A 141 -9.83 13.31 2.16
C PRO A 141 -10.11 14.79 1.91
N MET A 142 -9.75 15.30 0.74
CA MET A 142 -9.81 16.73 0.41
C MET A 142 -10.21 16.95 -1.05
N ILE A 143 -11.07 17.93 -1.28
CA ILE A 143 -11.51 18.29 -2.64
C ILE A 143 -10.32 18.87 -3.43
N GLY A 144 -10.15 18.40 -4.67
CA GLY A 144 -9.10 18.88 -5.58
C GLY A 144 -7.70 18.33 -5.30
N LEU A 145 -7.56 17.41 -4.34
CA LEU A 145 -6.30 16.67 -4.11
C LEU A 145 -6.41 15.21 -4.57
N ALA A 146 -5.25 14.57 -4.71
CA ALA A 146 -5.17 13.14 -4.94
C ALA A 146 -5.85 12.38 -3.80
N GLY A 147 -6.56 11.30 -4.13
CA GLY A 147 -7.10 10.38 -3.14
C GLY A 147 -6.00 9.49 -2.57
N ASN A 148 -6.32 8.78 -1.49
CA ASN A 148 -5.49 7.69 -1.00
C ASN A 148 -5.89 6.41 -1.72
N GLY A 149 -4.92 5.74 -2.33
CA GLY A 149 -5.05 4.39 -2.84
C GLY A 149 -4.91 3.36 -1.71
N GLU A 150 -5.45 2.22 -1.97
CA GLU A 150 -5.21 0.98 -1.22
C GLU A 150 -5.07 -0.11 -2.27
N HIS A 151 -3.88 -0.15 -2.87
CA HIS A 151 -3.62 -1.11 -3.93
C HIS A 151 -3.46 -2.51 -3.32
N THR A 152 -4.18 -3.45 -3.86
CA THR A 152 -4.17 -4.82 -3.39
C THR A 152 -3.59 -5.74 -4.44
N HIS A 153 -2.41 -6.26 -4.17
CA HIS A 153 -1.80 -7.31 -4.98
C HIS A 153 -2.38 -8.66 -4.57
N ILE A 154 -2.80 -9.44 -5.54
CA ILE A 154 -3.36 -10.78 -5.29
C ILE A 154 -2.52 -11.85 -5.96
N GLY A 155 -2.35 -12.96 -5.28
CA GLY A 155 -1.63 -14.12 -5.77
C GLY A 155 -2.33 -15.41 -5.40
N MET A 156 -1.92 -16.48 -6.06
CA MET A 156 -2.35 -17.85 -5.74
C MET A 156 -1.13 -18.77 -5.74
N ALA A 157 -0.96 -19.51 -4.68
CA ALA A 157 0.16 -20.42 -4.50
C ALA A 157 -0.30 -21.86 -4.27
N ALA A 158 0.38 -22.81 -4.89
CA ALA A 158 0.22 -24.23 -4.58
C ALA A 158 1.29 -24.65 -3.58
N VAL A 159 0.86 -25.22 -2.46
CA VAL A 159 1.74 -25.88 -1.50
C VAL A 159 1.90 -27.33 -1.93
N MET A 160 3.14 -27.75 -2.13
CA MET A 160 3.47 -29.08 -2.61
C MET A 160 3.70 -30.03 -1.43
N ARG A 161 3.57 -31.34 -1.66
CA ARG A 161 3.76 -32.37 -0.63
C ARG A 161 5.14 -32.32 0.02
N ASP A 162 6.16 -31.88 -0.69
CA ASP A 162 7.52 -31.73 -0.18
C ASP A 162 7.76 -30.40 0.58
N GLY A 163 6.71 -29.60 0.80
CA GLY A 163 6.76 -28.30 1.45
C GLY A 163 7.18 -27.13 0.54
N SER A 164 7.51 -27.40 -0.73
CA SER A 164 7.79 -26.32 -1.68
C SER A 164 6.50 -25.57 -2.06
N VAL A 165 6.65 -24.29 -2.39
CA VAL A 165 5.53 -23.40 -2.77
C VAL A 165 5.74 -22.93 -4.20
N VAL A 166 4.71 -23.04 -5.02
CA VAL A 166 4.73 -22.65 -6.44
C VAL A 166 3.71 -21.56 -6.67
N ASN A 167 4.16 -20.38 -7.17
CA ASN A 167 3.25 -19.32 -7.59
C ASN A 167 2.51 -19.77 -8.86
N LEU A 168 1.18 -19.87 -8.75
CA LEU A 168 0.34 -20.34 -9.85
C LEU A 168 0.11 -19.29 -10.95
N PHE A 169 0.38 -18.01 -10.67
CA PHE A 169 0.26 -16.95 -11.67
C PHE A 169 1.53 -16.78 -12.51
N SER A 170 2.68 -17.23 -12.00
CA SER A 170 3.93 -17.14 -12.73
C SER A 170 3.97 -18.12 -13.90
N PRO A 171 4.40 -17.70 -15.09
CA PRO A 171 4.58 -18.58 -16.23
C PRO A 171 5.80 -19.48 -16.05
N LYS A 172 5.85 -20.59 -16.78
CA LYS A 172 7.03 -21.47 -16.81
C LYS A 172 8.25 -20.81 -17.47
N ASP A 173 8.02 -19.93 -18.42
CA ASP A 173 9.06 -19.23 -19.18
C ASP A 173 8.70 -17.73 -19.25
N MET A 174 9.28 -16.95 -18.37
CA MET A 174 9.07 -15.51 -18.28
C MET A 174 9.59 -14.72 -19.49
N THR A 175 10.32 -15.36 -20.39
CA THR A 175 10.75 -14.70 -21.65
C THR A 175 9.68 -14.76 -22.74
N LYS A 176 8.69 -15.63 -22.59
CA LYS A 176 7.60 -15.85 -23.57
C LYS A 176 6.25 -15.34 -23.09
N ASP A 177 5.97 -15.48 -21.80
CA ASP A 177 4.67 -15.17 -21.22
C ASP A 177 4.83 -14.31 -19.96
N PHE A 178 3.90 -13.38 -19.74
CA PHE A 178 3.82 -12.58 -18.50
C PHE A 178 3.16 -13.35 -17.37
N MET A 179 2.21 -14.21 -17.67
CA MET A 179 1.44 -14.97 -16.70
C MET A 179 1.26 -16.42 -17.18
N SER A 180 0.97 -17.30 -16.23
CA SER A 180 0.49 -18.65 -16.54
C SER A 180 -0.96 -18.60 -17.07
N ALA A 181 -1.45 -19.72 -17.59
CA ALA A 181 -2.86 -19.87 -17.95
C ALA A 181 -3.81 -19.64 -16.75
N VAL A 182 -3.38 -20.00 -15.54
CA VAL A 182 -4.14 -19.72 -14.30
C VAL A 182 -4.17 -18.23 -14.01
N GLY A 183 -3.05 -17.53 -14.16
CA GLY A 183 -2.97 -16.08 -13.98
C GLY A 183 -3.83 -15.32 -14.98
N TYR A 184 -3.78 -15.67 -16.26
CA TYR A 184 -4.67 -15.09 -17.27
C TYR A 184 -6.14 -15.40 -16.99
N GLY A 185 -6.45 -16.63 -16.52
CA GLY A 185 -7.81 -16.98 -16.12
C GLY A 185 -8.34 -16.14 -14.96
N ALA A 186 -7.50 -15.86 -13.96
CA ALA A 186 -7.84 -14.99 -12.84
C ALA A 186 -8.09 -13.54 -13.32
N LEU A 187 -7.17 -12.99 -14.12
CA LEU A 187 -7.33 -11.65 -14.71
C LEU A 187 -8.63 -11.52 -15.51
N MET A 188 -8.91 -12.49 -16.39
CA MET A 188 -10.15 -12.51 -17.17
C MET A 188 -11.40 -12.64 -16.28
N GLY A 189 -11.28 -13.40 -15.18
CA GLY A 189 -12.35 -13.53 -14.18
C GLY A 189 -12.69 -12.20 -13.52
N LEU A 190 -11.67 -11.43 -13.10
CA LEU A 190 -11.84 -10.08 -12.55
C LEU A 190 -12.47 -9.14 -13.56
N LEU A 191 -11.96 -9.09 -14.78
CA LEU A 191 -12.50 -8.22 -15.85
C LEU A 191 -13.95 -8.56 -16.20
N LYS A 192 -14.28 -9.86 -16.29
CA LYS A 192 -15.66 -10.32 -16.59
C LYS A 192 -16.66 -9.93 -15.49
N ASN A 193 -16.21 -9.88 -14.25
CA ASN A 193 -17.04 -9.57 -13.09
C ASN A 193 -16.84 -8.14 -12.57
N TYR A 194 -16.22 -7.27 -13.35
CA TYR A 194 -15.87 -5.90 -12.95
C TYR A 194 -17.05 -5.13 -12.37
N GLU A 195 -18.21 -5.17 -13.01
CA GLU A 195 -19.41 -4.45 -12.55
C GLU A 195 -19.88 -4.87 -11.15
N VAL A 196 -19.63 -6.14 -10.77
CA VAL A 196 -19.97 -6.66 -9.44
C VAL A 196 -18.90 -6.33 -8.41
N ILE A 197 -17.63 -6.34 -8.81
CA ILE A 197 -16.48 -6.13 -7.93
C ILE A 197 -16.27 -4.64 -7.68
N ASN A 198 -16.40 -3.80 -8.70
CA ASN A 198 -16.10 -2.38 -8.63
C ASN A 198 -16.78 -1.62 -7.47
N PRO A 199 -18.06 -1.82 -7.14
CA PRO A 199 -18.68 -1.16 -5.98
C PRO A 199 -18.07 -1.53 -4.62
N LEU A 200 -17.34 -2.66 -4.54
CA LEU A 200 -16.69 -3.13 -3.31
C LEU A 200 -15.27 -2.60 -3.15
N VAL A 201 -14.61 -2.25 -4.26
CA VAL A 201 -13.19 -1.86 -4.28
C VAL A 201 -12.98 -0.39 -4.67
N SER A 202 -14.00 0.28 -5.17
CA SER A 202 -13.93 1.70 -5.52
C SER A 202 -14.34 2.59 -4.36
N ALA A 203 -13.63 3.71 -4.22
CA ALA A 203 -14.03 4.75 -3.28
C ALA A 203 -15.34 5.40 -3.72
N THR A 204 -16.23 5.61 -2.77
CA THR A 204 -17.40 6.48 -2.95
C THR A 204 -17.01 7.94 -2.66
N ASN A 205 -17.56 8.87 -3.44
CA ASN A 205 -17.39 10.32 -3.20
C ASN A 205 -18.15 10.76 -1.95
#